data_b1ccee10b53d5b86a311203fa84d00ca
#
_entry.id   b1ccee10b53d5b86a311203fa84d00ca
#
_cell.length_a   1.000
_cell.length_b   1.000
_cell.length_c   1.000
_cell.angle_alpha   90.00
_cell.angle_beta   90.00
_cell.angle_gamma   90.00
#
_symmetry.space_group_name_H-M   'P 1'
#
loop_
_entity.id
_entity.type
_entity.pdbx_description
1 polymer ?
#
loop_
_entity_poly.entity_id
_entity_poly.type
_entity_poly.pdbx_seq_one_letter_code
_entity_poly.pdbx_strand_id
1 'polypeptide(L)'
;MKKSSTLNLGAVAAALACVALPTQAAEWDTNASVTPGLIYTDNVCLSADNTQDEWIGKVTPAGSVSANGANANLNIRGAVEFNTLSNSRLENLGCNGGNVGNRDQFAPRLNGNADAVLVENWFYIDGRVNAYQNDITPYANGGGDSLNTTGNTNTTYNYSVSPYVSRRFKDQAQVNLRYTWDDQYNTADVVGDNTKESANFLLQSVPGVASLSWGLQGDYSNVTYSDAPAVATNKDSELKSAQLNLGYQLTRVWQVNGYYGQEWNDFVSSQDKIDGTFWDTGVRWTPNSRTVVDAGIGDRFFGSAPRFSVTHSHKRSTFDASYAKTLTYDRDIRGLSDPSQPGGELPPGFDPGQTTITTSPILDERYTLGYAYQGNHTGFRVNAYQSDQTKQGASSQLIFTESTYHGISVTGNRSLSQNLSILAGAFWNEQEPKNGAVGALRKSEQWRGMLGVQRQMSQSTNLGLNYQYTDRKSDNAFDEYTENRITLNLRIDL
;
A
#
# COMPACT_ATOMS: atom_id res chain seq x y z
N MET A 1 -1.33 -19.95 -25.44
CA MET A 1 -2.50 -19.25 -26.02
C MET A 1 -2.82 -18.10 -25.07
N LYS A 2 -2.45 -16.86 -25.43
CA LYS A 2 -2.82 -15.68 -24.64
C LYS A 2 -4.36 -15.56 -24.64
N LYS A 3 -4.99 -15.85 -23.51
CA LYS A 3 -6.36 -15.37 -23.28
C LYS A 3 -6.27 -13.85 -23.14
N SER A 4 -6.75 -13.12 -24.12
CA SER A 4 -7.05 -11.71 -23.96
C SER A 4 -8.17 -11.63 -22.93
N SER A 5 -7.83 -11.37 -21.67
CA SER A 5 -8.81 -10.90 -20.70
C SER A 5 -9.28 -9.54 -21.22
N THR A 6 -10.45 -9.53 -21.83
CA THR A 6 -11.15 -8.27 -22.06
C THR A 6 -11.39 -7.68 -20.68
N LEU A 7 -10.55 -6.69 -20.30
CA LEU A 7 -10.83 -5.81 -19.19
C LEU A 7 -12.33 -5.50 -19.28
N ASN A 8 -13.09 -5.81 -18.24
CA ASN A 8 -14.49 -5.45 -18.17
C ASN A 8 -14.61 -3.92 -17.99
N LEU A 9 -14.16 -3.20 -19.03
CA LEU A 9 -14.32 -1.75 -19.17
C LEU A 9 -15.78 -1.32 -18.95
N GLY A 10 -16.73 -2.25 -19.12
CA GLY A 10 -18.14 -2.01 -18.85
C GLY A 10 -18.45 -1.73 -17.38
N ALA A 11 -17.79 -2.40 -16.41
CA ALA A 11 -18.03 -2.15 -15.00
C ALA A 11 -17.39 -0.82 -14.56
N VAL A 12 -16.20 -0.50 -15.06
CA VAL A 12 -15.53 0.80 -14.83
C VAL A 12 -16.31 1.94 -15.48
N ALA A 13 -16.82 1.73 -16.70
CA ALA A 13 -17.66 2.69 -17.39
C ALA A 13 -19.04 2.87 -16.71
N ALA A 14 -19.62 1.81 -16.13
CA ALA A 14 -20.87 1.90 -15.37
C ALA A 14 -20.67 2.63 -14.03
N ALA A 15 -19.57 2.39 -13.33
CA ALA A 15 -19.23 3.12 -12.11
C ALA A 15 -18.98 4.61 -12.38
N LEU A 16 -18.26 4.93 -13.46
CA LEU A 16 -18.05 6.32 -13.93
C LEU A 16 -19.34 6.96 -14.46
N ALA A 17 -20.23 6.19 -15.10
CA ALA A 17 -21.51 6.70 -15.59
C ALA A 17 -22.50 7.02 -14.45
N CYS A 18 -22.44 6.32 -13.31
CA CYS A 18 -23.25 6.67 -12.12
C CYS A 18 -22.83 8.00 -11.49
N VAL A 19 -21.58 8.43 -11.68
CA VAL A 19 -21.07 9.73 -11.22
C VAL A 19 -21.49 10.88 -12.18
N ALA A 20 -21.92 10.56 -13.39
CA ALA A 20 -22.37 11.55 -14.40
C ALA A 20 -23.79 12.10 -14.17
N LEU A 21 -24.44 11.82 -13.04
CA LEU A 21 -25.70 12.43 -12.64
C LEU A 21 -25.46 13.89 -12.17
N PRO A 22 -26.36 14.77 -12.33
CA PRO A 22 -26.36 16.10 -12.91
C PRO A 22 -25.18 16.98 -12.48
N THR A 23 -24.16 17.06 -13.33
CA THR A 23 -22.93 17.84 -13.15
C THR A 23 -23.10 19.36 -13.39
N GLN A 24 -24.30 19.88 -13.42
CA GLN A 24 -24.55 21.30 -13.77
C GLN A 24 -24.05 22.33 -12.74
N ALA A 25 -23.52 21.90 -11.59
CA ALA A 25 -23.01 22.81 -10.54
C ALA A 25 -21.68 22.34 -9.93
N ALA A 26 -20.93 21.44 -10.57
CA ALA A 26 -19.64 21.02 -10.08
C ALA A 26 -18.53 21.98 -10.56
N GLU A 27 -17.62 22.35 -9.66
CA GLU A 27 -16.39 23.04 -9.99
C GLU A 27 -15.36 22.00 -10.46
N TRP A 28 -14.90 22.19 -11.71
CA TRP A 28 -13.93 21.32 -12.35
C TRP A 28 -12.55 21.98 -12.36
N ASP A 29 -11.53 21.24 -11.94
CA ASP A 29 -10.13 21.62 -12.05
C ASP A 29 -9.38 20.51 -12.80
N THR A 30 -8.65 20.90 -13.85
CA THR A 30 -7.90 19.98 -14.69
C THR A 30 -6.48 20.47 -14.88
N ASN A 31 -5.50 19.57 -14.67
CA ASN A 31 -4.10 19.89 -14.89
C ASN A 31 -3.47 18.81 -15.74
N ALA A 32 -2.58 19.22 -16.63
CA ALA A 32 -1.77 18.32 -17.44
C ALA A 32 -0.29 18.71 -17.36
N SER A 33 0.59 17.73 -17.47
CA SER A 33 2.02 17.98 -17.53
C SER A 33 2.71 16.91 -18.36
N VAL A 34 3.89 17.25 -18.88
CA VAL A 34 4.80 16.28 -19.49
C VAL A 34 6.18 16.41 -18.85
N THR A 35 6.81 15.29 -18.54
CA THR A 35 8.13 15.25 -17.93
C THR A 35 9.07 14.40 -18.79
N PRO A 36 9.78 14.99 -19.78
CA PRO A 36 10.94 14.35 -20.39
C PRO A 36 12.07 14.20 -19.36
N GLY A 37 12.79 13.10 -19.45
CA GLY A 37 13.90 12.78 -18.56
C GLY A 37 14.98 11.98 -19.24
N LEU A 38 16.17 12.05 -18.67
CA LEU A 38 17.33 11.27 -19.06
C LEU A 38 17.91 10.63 -17.80
N ILE A 39 18.18 9.33 -17.86
CA ILE A 39 18.71 8.55 -16.75
C ILE A 39 19.99 7.91 -17.21
N TYR A 40 21.02 7.97 -16.38
CA TYR A 40 22.22 7.16 -16.49
C TYR A 40 22.29 6.22 -15.31
N THR A 41 22.56 4.96 -15.56
CA THR A 41 22.86 3.94 -14.54
C THR A 41 24.12 3.19 -14.92
N ASP A 42 24.94 2.84 -13.96
CA ASP A 42 26.15 2.02 -14.16
C ASP A 42 25.84 0.50 -14.07
N ASN A 43 24.61 0.14 -13.73
CA ASN A 43 24.21 -1.26 -13.56
C ASN A 43 22.72 -1.50 -13.89
N VAL A 44 22.32 -1.36 -15.15
CA VAL A 44 20.92 -1.56 -15.58
C VAL A 44 20.42 -2.99 -15.36
N CYS A 45 21.33 -3.96 -15.28
CA CYS A 45 21.03 -5.37 -15.06
C CYS A 45 20.94 -5.76 -13.57
N LEU A 46 21.28 -4.88 -12.66
CA LEU A 46 21.36 -5.14 -11.21
C LEU A 46 22.13 -6.43 -10.91
N SER A 47 23.34 -6.55 -11.45
CA SER A 47 24.22 -7.71 -11.37
C SER A 47 25.43 -7.40 -10.49
N ALA A 48 25.89 -8.38 -9.69
CA ALA A 48 27.13 -8.24 -8.92
C ALA A 48 28.38 -8.21 -9.80
N ASP A 49 28.37 -9.09 -10.80
CA ASP A 49 29.43 -9.23 -11.80
C ASP A 49 28.86 -8.81 -13.17
N ASN A 50 29.71 -8.38 -14.10
CA ASN A 50 29.31 -7.97 -15.45
C ASN A 50 28.27 -6.83 -15.46
N THR A 51 28.50 -5.81 -14.66
CA THR A 51 27.70 -4.58 -14.66
C THR A 51 27.65 -3.97 -16.06
N GLN A 52 26.49 -3.47 -16.45
CA GLN A 52 26.30 -2.81 -17.74
C GLN A 52 25.75 -1.41 -17.48
N ASP A 53 26.51 -0.41 -17.94
CA ASP A 53 26.07 0.96 -17.93
C ASP A 53 25.08 1.23 -19.07
N GLU A 54 24.13 2.13 -18.82
CA GLU A 54 23.07 2.41 -19.79
C GLU A 54 22.54 3.84 -19.66
N TRP A 55 22.20 4.42 -20.80
CA TRP A 55 21.40 5.63 -20.88
C TRP A 55 19.94 5.28 -21.21
N ILE A 56 19.01 5.81 -20.40
CA ILE A 56 17.60 5.57 -20.55
C ILE A 56 16.89 6.88 -20.83
N GLY A 57 16.29 6.97 -22.00
CA GLY A 57 15.37 8.06 -22.32
C GLY A 57 14.01 7.81 -21.68
N LYS A 58 13.41 8.83 -21.07
CA LYS A 58 12.12 8.73 -20.41
C LYS A 58 11.21 9.88 -20.78
N VAL A 59 9.90 9.61 -20.93
CA VAL A 59 8.86 10.63 -21.06
C VAL A 59 7.68 10.22 -20.19
N THR A 60 7.22 11.12 -19.32
CA THR A 60 6.10 10.86 -18.43
C THR A 60 5.02 11.93 -18.62
N PRO A 61 4.03 11.73 -19.52
CA PRO A 61 2.79 12.48 -19.48
C PRO A 61 2.01 12.18 -18.19
N ALA A 62 1.45 13.22 -17.62
CA ALA A 62 0.63 13.13 -16.41
C ALA A 62 -0.55 14.09 -16.48
N GLY A 63 -1.62 13.74 -15.79
CA GLY A 63 -2.80 14.60 -15.71
C GLY A 63 -3.57 14.37 -14.41
N SER A 64 -4.33 15.37 -14.02
CA SER A 64 -5.29 15.27 -12.94
C SER A 64 -6.60 15.94 -13.30
N VAL A 65 -7.67 15.36 -12.80
CA VAL A 65 -9.03 15.89 -12.90
C VAL A 65 -9.63 15.85 -11.51
N SER A 66 -10.12 16.99 -11.03
CA SER A 66 -10.95 17.03 -9.84
C SER A 66 -12.28 17.71 -10.14
N ALA A 67 -13.34 17.21 -9.54
CA ALA A 67 -14.68 17.81 -9.62
C ALA A 67 -15.28 17.84 -8.22
N ASN A 68 -15.72 19.01 -7.78
CA ASN A 68 -16.36 19.21 -6.49
C ASN A 68 -17.79 19.68 -6.72
N GLY A 69 -18.74 18.81 -6.44
CA GLY A 69 -20.18 19.07 -6.54
C GLY A 69 -20.86 19.01 -5.17
N ALA A 70 -22.13 19.43 -5.11
CA ALA A 70 -22.92 19.41 -3.88
C ALA A 70 -23.11 17.99 -3.31
N ASN A 71 -23.24 16.98 -4.17
CA ASN A 71 -23.57 15.60 -3.79
C ASN A 71 -22.55 14.57 -4.30
N ALA A 72 -21.50 15.01 -5.01
CA ALA A 72 -20.49 14.09 -5.54
C ALA A 72 -19.15 14.80 -5.69
N ASN A 73 -18.08 14.08 -5.38
CA ASN A 73 -16.71 14.51 -5.57
C ASN A 73 -15.97 13.48 -6.41
N LEU A 74 -15.05 13.95 -7.24
CA LEU A 74 -14.16 13.12 -8.05
C LEU A 74 -12.75 13.69 -7.96
N ASN A 75 -11.76 12.83 -7.76
CA ASN A 75 -10.36 13.18 -7.88
C ASN A 75 -9.64 12.02 -8.57
N ILE A 76 -9.06 12.29 -9.73
CA ILE A 76 -8.28 11.30 -10.48
C ILE A 76 -6.95 11.94 -10.85
N ARG A 77 -5.86 11.23 -10.59
CA ARG A 77 -4.50 11.60 -11.01
C ARG A 77 -3.88 10.41 -11.68
N GLY A 78 -3.29 10.63 -12.85
CA GLY A 78 -2.64 9.59 -13.59
C GLY A 78 -1.35 10.07 -14.23
N ALA A 79 -0.41 9.16 -14.36
CA ALA A 79 0.83 9.34 -15.11
C ALA A 79 1.17 8.04 -15.81
N VAL A 80 1.83 8.15 -16.93
CA VAL A 80 2.35 6.99 -17.65
C VAL A 80 3.80 7.24 -17.96
N GLU A 81 4.68 6.39 -17.45
CA GLU A 81 6.09 6.45 -17.77
C GLU A 81 6.38 5.58 -18.98
N PHE A 82 6.92 6.21 -20.04
CA PHE A 82 7.51 5.54 -21.18
C PHE A 82 9.01 5.64 -21.08
N ASN A 83 9.71 4.53 -21.19
CA ASN A 83 11.16 4.52 -21.14
C ASN A 83 11.75 3.63 -22.24
N THR A 84 12.96 3.97 -22.74
CA THR A 84 13.69 3.25 -23.77
C THR A 84 15.17 3.26 -23.46
N LEU A 85 15.83 2.11 -23.65
CA LEU A 85 17.28 1.99 -23.49
C LEU A 85 18.01 2.48 -24.76
N SER A 86 19.21 3.04 -24.60
CA SER A 86 20.04 3.40 -25.72
C SER A 86 20.63 2.16 -26.45
N ASN A 87 20.82 1.07 -25.72
CA ASN A 87 21.32 -0.20 -26.23
C ASN A 87 20.17 -1.09 -26.72
N SER A 88 19.98 -1.19 -28.02
CA SER A 88 18.93 -1.98 -28.66
C SER A 88 18.98 -3.48 -28.34
N ARG A 89 20.16 -4.02 -28.01
CA ARG A 89 20.32 -5.42 -27.63
C ARG A 89 19.70 -5.65 -26.23
N LEU A 90 20.02 -4.79 -25.26
CA LEU A 90 19.42 -4.85 -23.92
C LEU A 90 17.92 -4.59 -23.98
N GLU A 91 17.48 -3.67 -24.81
CA GLU A 91 16.07 -3.35 -25.04
C GLU A 91 15.27 -4.58 -25.53
N ASN A 92 15.82 -5.37 -26.43
CA ASN A 92 15.11 -6.48 -27.07
C ASN A 92 15.33 -7.84 -26.38
N LEU A 93 16.50 -8.08 -25.80
CA LEU A 93 16.91 -9.39 -25.27
C LEU A 93 17.04 -9.41 -23.73
N GLY A 94 17.04 -8.24 -23.07
CA GLY A 94 17.32 -8.13 -21.64
C GLY A 94 18.76 -8.56 -21.29
N CYS A 95 19.05 -8.57 -20.00
CA CYS A 95 20.38 -8.85 -19.48
C CYS A 95 20.85 -10.28 -19.64
N ASN A 96 19.96 -11.25 -19.72
CA ASN A 96 20.28 -12.69 -19.78
C ASN A 96 20.06 -13.32 -21.15
N GLY A 97 20.12 -12.53 -22.22
CA GLY A 97 20.15 -13.05 -23.60
C GLY A 97 18.87 -13.73 -24.07
N GLY A 98 17.69 -13.26 -23.69
CA GLY A 98 16.42 -13.67 -24.27
C GLY A 98 15.48 -14.46 -23.37
N ASN A 99 15.83 -14.68 -22.11
CA ASN A 99 14.96 -15.37 -21.14
C ASN A 99 14.45 -14.48 -20.00
N VAL A 100 14.72 -13.20 -20.03
CA VAL A 100 14.13 -12.26 -19.07
C VAL A 100 12.80 -11.82 -19.63
N GLY A 101 11.75 -11.96 -18.83
CA GLY A 101 10.41 -11.48 -19.19
C GLY A 101 10.46 -10.06 -19.74
N ASN A 102 9.54 -9.74 -20.62
CA ASN A 102 9.47 -8.44 -21.27
C ASN A 102 9.67 -7.33 -20.24
N ARG A 103 10.70 -6.51 -20.46
CA ARG A 103 10.85 -5.27 -19.71
C ARG A 103 9.61 -4.42 -19.96
N ASP A 104 8.98 -3.96 -18.90
CA ASP A 104 7.84 -3.05 -18.99
C ASP A 104 8.35 -1.67 -19.40
N GLN A 105 8.33 -1.38 -20.72
CA GLN A 105 8.61 -0.04 -21.25
C GLN A 105 7.52 0.98 -20.87
N PHE A 106 6.47 0.51 -20.24
CA PHE A 106 5.25 1.22 -19.96
C PHE A 106 4.86 1.00 -18.49
N ALA A 107 5.01 2.03 -17.67
CA ALA A 107 4.67 1.99 -16.25
C ALA A 107 3.54 2.97 -15.93
N PRO A 108 2.29 2.50 -15.87
CA PRO A 108 1.18 3.34 -15.47
C PRO A 108 1.18 3.56 -13.96
N ARG A 109 0.80 4.78 -13.56
CA ARG A 109 0.48 5.15 -12.19
C ARG A 109 -0.88 5.85 -12.22
N LEU A 110 -1.84 5.33 -11.49
CA LEU A 110 -3.18 5.88 -11.42
C LEU A 110 -3.63 5.90 -9.97
N ASN A 111 -4.24 6.99 -9.58
CA ASN A 111 -4.93 7.12 -8.32
C ASN A 111 -6.21 7.89 -8.57
N GLY A 112 -7.33 7.29 -8.21
CA GLY A 112 -8.63 7.90 -8.36
C GLY A 112 -9.55 7.54 -7.22
N ASN A 113 -10.29 8.52 -6.74
CA ASN A 113 -11.39 8.34 -5.81
C ASN A 113 -12.60 9.15 -6.25
N ALA A 114 -13.77 8.60 -6.02
CA ALA A 114 -15.05 9.24 -6.23
C ALA A 114 -15.94 8.90 -5.04
N ASP A 115 -16.72 9.87 -4.59
CA ASP A 115 -17.76 9.67 -3.60
C ASP A 115 -19.02 10.39 -4.02
N ALA A 116 -20.19 9.80 -3.70
CA ALA A 116 -21.47 10.41 -3.99
C ALA A 116 -22.51 10.13 -2.90
N VAL A 117 -23.33 11.14 -2.63
CA VAL A 117 -24.51 11.06 -1.78
C VAL A 117 -25.71 10.75 -2.67
N LEU A 118 -26.23 9.52 -2.63
CA LEU A 118 -27.36 9.08 -3.43
C LEU A 118 -28.70 9.50 -2.77
N VAL A 119 -28.77 9.34 -1.45
CA VAL A 119 -29.88 9.82 -0.62
C VAL A 119 -29.29 10.43 0.63
N GLU A 120 -29.53 11.72 0.82
CA GLU A 120 -28.98 12.47 1.95
C GLU A 120 -29.29 11.81 3.29
N ASN A 121 -28.28 11.67 4.14
CA ASN A 121 -28.33 11.01 5.45
C ASN A 121 -28.72 9.50 5.41
N TRP A 122 -28.67 8.83 4.25
CA TRP A 122 -29.00 7.41 4.12
C TRP A 122 -28.04 6.62 3.24
N PHE A 123 -27.97 6.93 1.96
CA PHE A 123 -27.28 6.13 0.96
C PHE A 123 -26.13 6.89 0.31
N TYR A 124 -25.01 6.24 0.29
CA TYR A 124 -23.75 6.76 -0.26
C TYR A 124 -23.09 5.69 -1.11
N ILE A 125 -22.21 6.12 -2.00
CA ILE A 125 -21.36 5.22 -2.76
C ILE A 125 -19.96 5.83 -2.89
N ASP A 126 -18.93 5.02 -2.65
CA ASP A 126 -17.54 5.36 -2.90
C ASP A 126 -16.98 4.49 -4.01
N GLY A 127 -16.08 5.04 -4.83
CA GLY A 127 -15.31 4.32 -5.84
C GLY A 127 -13.83 4.65 -5.72
N ARG A 128 -12.98 3.67 -5.97
CA ARG A 128 -11.52 3.86 -6.03
C ARG A 128 -10.94 3.10 -7.21
N VAL A 129 -9.89 3.68 -7.80
CA VAL A 129 -9.09 3.04 -8.85
C VAL A 129 -7.64 3.37 -8.62
N ASN A 130 -6.77 2.35 -8.66
CA ASN A 130 -5.34 2.53 -8.50
C ASN A 130 -4.59 1.68 -9.53
N ALA A 131 -3.44 2.18 -9.99
CA ALA A 131 -2.45 1.39 -10.70
C ALA A 131 -1.06 1.78 -10.22
N TYR A 132 -0.26 0.80 -9.86
CA TYR A 132 1.11 1.00 -9.38
C TYR A 132 1.99 -0.21 -9.67
N GLN A 133 3.30 0.01 -9.73
CA GLN A 133 4.28 -1.06 -9.85
C GLN A 133 4.79 -1.50 -8.50
N ASN A 134 5.03 -2.80 -8.36
CA ASN A 134 5.64 -3.43 -7.19
C ASN A 134 6.53 -4.61 -7.62
N ASP A 135 7.36 -5.07 -6.70
CA ASP A 135 8.15 -6.27 -6.91
C ASP A 135 7.26 -7.53 -6.78
N ILE A 136 7.51 -8.52 -7.63
CA ILE A 136 6.86 -9.85 -7.54
C ILE A 136 7.26 -10.50 -6.23
N THR A 137 8.54 -10.51 -5.93
CA THR A 137 9.09 -11.04 -4.68
C THR A 137 10.15 -10.12 -4.08
N PRO A 138 10.15 -9.88 -2.76
CA PRO A 138 11.17 -9.06 -2.12
C PRO A 138 12.55 -9.74 -2.02
N TYR A 139 12.64 -11.03 -2.34
CA TYR A 139 13.87 -11.82 -2.24
C TYR A 139 14.75 -11.76 -3.49
N ALA A 140 14.20 -11.43 -4.65
CA ALA A 140 14.95 -11.26 -5.88
C ALA A 140 15.41 -9.80 -6.06
N ASN A 141 16.41 -9.61 -6.91
CA ASN A 141 16.83 -8.28 -7.30
C ASN A 141 15.69 -7.56 -8.05
N GLY A 142 15.43 -6.34 -7.67
CA GLY A 142 14.40 -5.50 -8.25
C GLY A 142 14.63 -4.05 -7.89
N GLY A 143 14.33 -3.15 -8.82
CA GLY A 143 14.43 -1.71 -8.62
C GLY A 143 13.15 -1.09 -8.05
N GLY A 144 12.06 -1.86 -7.96
CA GLY A 144 10.72 -1.33 -7.71
C GLY A 144 10.23 -0.40 -8.83
N ASP A 145 10.86 -0.48 -10.01
CA ASP A 145 10.56 0.32 -11.19
C ASP A 145 10.77 -0.47 -12.49
N SER A 146 10.31 0.08 -13.61
CA SER A 146 10.42 -0.52 -14.94
C SER A 146 11.76 -0.26 -15.64
N LEU A 147 12.69 0.42 -15.01
CA LEU A 147 13.95 0.85 -15.63
C LEU A 147 14.96 -0.29 -15.77
N ASN A 148 14.93 -1.24 -14.81
CA ASN A 148 15.83 -2.37 -14.77
C ASN A 148 15.21 -3.60 -15.46
N THR A 149 16.05 -4.48 -16.00
CA THR A 149 15.62 -5.63 -16.80
C THR A 149 15.64 -6.95 -16.01
N THR A 150 15.24 -6.91 -14.74
CA THR A 150 15.31 -8.06 -13.83
C THR A 150 14.14 -9.05 -13.97
N GLY A 151 13.02 -8.61 -14.53
CA GLY A 151 11.79 -9.41 -14.61
C GLY A 151 11.05 -9.59 -13.27
N ASN A 152 11.51 -8.97 -12.19
CA ASN A 152 10.86 -9.02 -10.86
C ASN A 152 9.83 -7.90 -10.67
N THR A 153 9.23 -7.41 -11.74
CA THR A 153 8.29 -6.28 -11.71
C THR A 153 6.88 -6.75 -12.03
N ASN A 154 5.92 -6.29 -11.26
CA ASN A 154 4.48 -6.47 -11.47
C ASN A 154 3.80 -5.11 -11.47
N THR A 155 2.83 -4.92 -12.36
CA THR A 155 1.90 -3.79 -12.28
C THR A 155 0.58 -4.29 -11.75
N THR A 156 0.14 -3.74 -10.63
CA THR A 156 -1.14 -4.04 -9.99
C THR A 156 -2.15 -2.96 -10.34
N TYR A 157 -3.32 -3.37 -10.80
CA TYR A 157 -4.50 -2.52 -11.02
C TYR A 157 -5.56 -2.92 -10.01
N ASN A 158 -6.01 -1.98 -9.19
CA ASN A 158 -7.11 -2.18 -8.27
C ASN A 158 -8.27 -1.27 -8.61
N TYR A 159 -9.49 -1.77 -8.53
CA TYR A 159 -10.69 -0.97 -8.59
C TYR A 159 -11.72 -1.49 -7.59
N SER A 160 -12.32 -0.57 -6.85
CA SER A 160 -13.31 -0.90 -5.84
C SER A 160 -14.53 -0.01 -5.90
N VAL A 161 -15.68 -0.59 -5.54
CA VAL A 161 -16.94 0.11 -5.39
C VAL A 161 -17.55 -0.27 -4.05
N SER A 162 -17.96 0.75 -3.29
CA SER A 162 -18.47 0.58 -1.93
C SER A 162 -19.79 1.33 -1.74
N PRO A 163 -20.95 0.74 -2.03
CA PRO A 163 -22.22 1.27 -1.58
C PRO A 163 -22.36 1.11 -0.06
N TYR A 164 -22.89 2.13 0.61
CA TYR A 164 -23.11 2.04 2.04
C TYR A 164 -24.32 2.85 2.51
N VAL A 165 -24.86 2.39 3.65
CA VAL A 165 -25.88 3.09 4.42
C VAL A 165 -25.22 3.67 5.65
N SER A 166 -25.42 4.95 5.90
CA SER A 166 -24.98 5.60 7.14
C SER A 166 -26.11 6.46 7.68
N ARG A 167 -26.57 6.16 8.90
CA ARG A 167 -27.69 6.87 9.53
C ARG A 167 -27.43 7.10 11.00
N ARG A 168 -27.63 8.34 11.43
CA ARG A 168 -27.68 8.72 12.85
C ARG A 168 -29.12 8.87 13.31
N PHE A 169 -29.46 8.19 14.41
CA PHE A 169 -30.77 8.24 15.07
C PHE A 169 -30.69 9.19 16.26
N LYS A 170 -30.75 10.49 15.97
CA LYS A 170 -30.56 11.57 16.97
C LYS A 170 -29.30 11.33 17.82
N ASP A 171 -29.45 11.30 19.12
CA ASP A 171 -28.36 11.09 20.09
C ASP A 171 -28.33 9.67 20.67
N GLN A 172 -29.12 8.75 20.12
CA GLN A 172 -29.25 7.39 20.66
C GLN A 172 -28.28 6.42 20.04
N ALA A 173 -28.25 6.37 18.71
CA ALA A 173 -27.44 5.41 17.97
C ALA A 173 -27.08 5.91 16.57
N GLN A 174 -26.08 5.28 16.00
CA GLN A 174 -25.76 5.39 14.59
C GLN A 174 -25.54 4.00 14.00
N VAL A 175 -25.93 3.84 12.74
CA VAL A 175 -25.71 2.61 11.97
C VAL A 175 -24.85 2.92 10.75
N ASN A 176 -23.93 2.02 10.44
CA ASN A 176 -23.20 1.98 9.19
C ASN A 176 -23.23 0.55 8.66
N LEU A 177 -23.62 0.38 7.41
CA LEU A 177 -23.56 -0.89 6.70
C LEU A 177 -22.90 -0.63 5.36
N ARG A 178 -21.72 -1.17 5.16
CA ARG A 178 -20.92 -1.00 3.94
C ARG A 178 -20.67 -2.35 3.30
N TYR A 179 -20.93 -2.45 2.02
CA TYR A 179 -20.45 -3.52 1.17
C TYR A 179 -19.37 -2.97 0.25
N THR A 180 -18.29 -3.71 0.06
CA THR A 180 -17.20 -3.35 -0.85
C THR A 180 -16.91 -4.53 -1.75
N TRP A 181 -16.95 -4.29 -3.05
CA TRP A 181 -16.40 -5.17 -4.06
C TRP A 181 -15.12 -4.55 -4.59
N ASP A 182 -14.04 -5.33 -4.57
CA ASP A 182 -12.69 -4.88 -4.89
C ASP A 182 -12.01 -5.95 -5.75
N ASP A 183 -11.60 -5.58 -6.95
CA ASP A 183 -10.97 -6.47 -7.92
C ASP A 183 -9.53 -6.03 -8.19
N GLN A 184 -8.63 -7.00 -8.22
CA GLN A 184 -7.22 -6.80 -8.41
C GLN A 184 -6.73 -7.61 -9.61
N TYR A 185 -6.18 -6.90 -10.59
CA TYR A 185 -5.53 -7.48 -11.76
C TYR A 185 -4.01 -7.23 -11.68
N ASN A 186 -3.22 -8.27 -11.96
CA ASN A 186 -1.76 -8.25 -11.95
C ASN A 186 -1.20 -8.59 -13.33
N THR A 187 -0.17 -7.88 -13.76
CA THR A 187 0.45 -8.13 -15.07
C THR A 187 1.37 -9.35 -15.07
N ALA A 188 1.90 -9.71 -13.90
CA ALA A 188 2.74 -10.89 -13.74
C ALA A 188 1.87 -12.13 -13.47
N ASP A 189 1.89 -13.10 -14.38
CA ASP A 189 1.08 -14.35 -14.30
C ASP A 189 1.28 -15.14 -12.99
N VAL A 190 2.42 -14.92 -12.31
CA VAL A 190 2.75 -15.59 -11.03
C VAL A 190 2.08 -14.96 -9.81
N VAL A 191 1.54 -13.75 -9.93
CA VAL A 191 0.88 -12.99 -8.84
C VAL A 191 -0.60 -13.21 -8.96
N GLY A 192 -1.26 -14.05 -9.29
CA GLY A 192 -2.71 -14.33 -9.37
C GLY A 192 -3.63 -13.12 -9.23
N ASP A 193 -4.57 -13.00 -10.17
CA ASP A 193 -5.66 -12.04 -10.07
C ASP A 193 -6.64 -12.48 -8.98
N ASN A 194 -7.25 -11.53 -8.31
CA ASN A 194 -8.17 -11.85 -7.23
C ASN A 194 -9.27 -10.81 -7.05
N THR A 195 -10.41 -11.27 -6.58
CA THR A 195 -11.56 -10.43 -6.18
C THR A 195 -11.75 -10.55 -4.68
N LYS A 196 -11.93 -9.43 -3.99
CA LYS A 196 -12.28 -9.38 -2.58
C LYS A 196 -13.66 -8.76 -2.41
N GLU A 197 -14.54 -9.49 -1.78
CA GLU A 197 -15.82 -9.00 -1.31
C GLU A 197 -15.77 -8.80 0.19
N SER A 198 -16.26 -7.68 0.69
CA SER A 198 -16.35 -7.43 2.12
C SER A 198 -17.65 -6.73 2.50
N ALA A 199 -18.17 -7.06 3.66
CA ALA A 199 -19.30 -6.39 4.27
C ALA A 199 -18.99 -6.05 5.72
N ASN A 200 -19.21 -4.80 6.10
CA ASN A 200 -19.02 -4.31 7.46
C ASN A 200 -20.33 -3.73 7.97
N PHE A 201 -20.77 -4.22 9.11
CA PHE A 201 -21.93 -3.71 9.83
C PHE A 201 -21.46 -3.12 11.15
N LEU A 202 -21.89 -1.91 11.48
CA LEU A 202 -21.65 -1.26 12.76
C LEU A 202 -22.91 -0.54 13.22
N LEU A 203 -23.45 -0.97 14.35
CA LEU A 203 -24.50 -0.25 15.09
C LEU A 203 -23.92 0.14 16.44
N GLN A 204 -23.85 1.41 16.75
CA GLN A 204 -23.21 1.88 17.99
C GLN A 204 -23.92 3.09 18.59
N SER A 205 -23.70 3.31 19.89
CA SER A 205 -24.07 4.55 20.56
C SER A 205 -23.39 5.76 19.91
N VAL A 206 -24.03 6.90 19.95
CA VAL A 206 -23.43 8.14 19.44
C VAL A 206 -22.23 8.54 20.33
N PRO A 207 -21.01 8.71 19.77
CA PRO A 207 -19.85 9.07 20.54
C PRO A 207 -20.01 10.39 21.28
N GLY A 208 -19.54 10.44 22.55
CA GLY A 208 -19.50 11.67 23.35
C GLY A 208 -20.83 12.09 23.97
N VAL A 209 -21.92 11.36 23.78
CA VAL A 209 -23.24 11.68 24.39
C VAL A 209 -23.36 11.11 25.81
N ALA A 210 -22.84 9.91 26.03
CA ALA A 210 -22.88 9.26 27.34
C ALA A 210 -21.50 8.73 27.76
N SER A 211 -21.30 8.51 29.05
CA SER A 211 -20.06 7.92 29.55
C SER A 211 -19.92 6.44 29.18
N LEU A 212 -21.03 5.73 28.97
CA LEU A 212 -21.07 4.37 28.47
C LEU A 212 -21.28 4.39 26.97
N SER A 213 -20.35 3.81 26.23
CA SER A 213 -20.48 3.53 24.80
C SER A 213 -20.68 2.04 24.57
N TRP A 214 -21.47 1.70 23.57
CA TRP A 214 -21.71 0.32 23.16
C TRP A 214 -21.76 0.24 21.63
N GLY A 215 -21.48 -0.93 21.08
CA GLY A 215 -21.57 -1.18 19.64
C GLY A 215 -21.69 -2.65 19.33
N LEU A 216 -22.45 -2.96 18.28
CA LEU A 216 -22.51 -4.26 17.64
C LEU A 216 -21.78 -4.13 16.31
N GLN A 217 -20.83 -4.99 16.07
CA GLN A 217 -20.04 -5.02 14.84
C GLN A 217 -20.10 -6.41 14.22
N GLY A 218 -20.21 -6.46 12.90
CA GLY A 218 -20.10 -7.68 12.11
C GLY A 218 -19.23 -7.42 10.91
N ASP A 219 -18.28 -8.31 10.66
CA ASP A 219 -17.35 -8.21 9.54
C ASP A 219 -17.39 -9.50 8.72
N TYR A 220 -17.38 -9.35 7.42
CA TYR A 220 -17.28 -10.42 6.44
C TYR A 220 -16.24 -10.02 5.40
N SER A 221 -15.36 -10.92 5.02
CA SER A 221 -14.51 -10.77 3.83
C SER A 221 -14.24 -12.12 3.19
N ASN A 222 -14.30 -12.15 1.87
CA ASN A 222 -13.95 -13.30 1.04
C ASN A 222 -13.00 -12.86 -0.06
N VAL A 223 -11.91 -13.57 -0.24
CA VAL A 223 -10.97 -13.36 -1.35
C VAL A 223 -10.97 -14.60 -2.22
N THR A 224 -11.27 -14.42 -3.51
CA THR A 224 -11.28 -15.45 -4.54
C THR A 224 -10.17 -15.19 -5.54
N TYR A 225 -9.28 -16.16 -5.77
CA TYR A 225 -8.21 -16.07 -6.76
C TYR A 225 -8.62 -16.73 -8.07
N SER A 226 -8.58 -15.99 -9.18
CA SER A 226 -9.00 -16.49 -10.51
C SER A 226 -7.91 -17.31 -11.21
N ASP A 227 -6.66 -16.88 -11.10
CA ASP A 227 -5.48 -17.49 -11.74
C ASP A 227 -4.39 -17.78 -10.71
N ALA A 228 -4.75 -18.53 -9.65
CA ALA A 228 -3.80 -18.91 -8.61
C ALA A 228 -2.67 -19.74 -9.21
N PRO A 229 -1.41 -19.51 -8.78
CA PRO A 229 -0.28 -20.34 -9.18
C PRO A 229 -0.61 -21.82 -8.95
N ALA A 230 -0.09 -22.71 -9.80
CA ALA A 230 -0.37 -24.15 -9.81
C ALA A 230 -0.16 -24.88 -8.45
N VAL A 231 0.39 -24.20 -7.46
CA VAL A 231 0.65 -24.65 -6.08
C VAL A 231 -0.54 -24.43 -5.14
N ALA A 232 -1.54 -23.62 -5.52
CA ALA A 232 -2.66 -23.30 -4.65
C ALA A 232 -3.79 -24.31 -4.79
N THR A 233 -4.07 -25.06 -3.74
CA THR A 233 -5.17 -26.03 -3.70
C THR A 233 -6.52 -25.41 -3.37
N ASN A 234 -6.54 -24.22 -2.81
CA ASN A 234 -7.78 -23.49 -2.49
C ASN A 234 -7.74 -22.10 -3.12
N LYS A 235 -8.83 -21.74 -3.81
CA LYS A 235 -8.98 -20.45 -4.48
C LYS A 235 -9.70 -19.43 -3.62
N ASP A 236 -10.40 -19.87 -2.58
CA ASP A 236 -11.25 -19.03 -1.75
C ASP A 236 -10.73 -19.00 -0.31
N SER A 237 -10.86 -17.84 0.30
CA SER A 237 -10.50 -17.62 1.69
C SER A 237 -11.50 -16.66 2.34
N GLU A 238 -12.24 -17.14 3.32
CA GLU A 238 -13.32 -16.41 3.96
C GLU A 238 -13.04 -16.15 5.44
N LEU A 239 -13.24 -14.91 5.88
CA LEU A 239 -13.16 -14.47 7.28
C LEU A 239 -14.47 -13.82 7.69
N LYS A 240 -15.04 -14.27 8.82
CA LYS A 240 -16.28 -13.72 9.39
C LYS A 240 -16.11 -13.48 10.88
N SER A 241 -16.68 -12.39 11.37
CA SER A 241 -16.74 -12.14 12.81
C SER A 241 -17.98 -11.34 13.20
N ALA A 242 -18.40 -11.52 14.43
CA ALA A 242 -19.40 -10.68 15.07
C ALA A 242 -18.98 -10.40 16.52
N GLN A 243 -19.12 -9.15 16.96
CA GLN A 243 -18.67 -8.74 18.28
C GLN A 243 -19.55 -7.67 18.90
N LEU A 244 -19.57 -7.66 20.24
CA LEU A 244 -20.10 -6.61 21.07
C LEU A 244 -18.95 -5.77 21.63
N ASN A 245 -18.98 -4.47 21.36
CA ASN A 245 -18.00 -3.50 21.85
C ASN A 245 -18.61 -2.74 23.04
N LEU A 246 -17.85 -2.55 24.10
CA LEU A 246 -18.21 -1.77 25.26
C LEU A 246 -17.08 -0.79 25.60
N GLY A 247 -17.44 0.42 26.00
CA GLY A 247 -16.49 1.41 26.46
C GLY A 247 -17.07 2.25 27.58
N TYR A 248 -16.24 2.59 28.56
CA TYR A 248 -16.65 3.45 29.67
C TYR A 248 -15.65 4.56 29.92
N GLN A 249 -16.14 5.80 29.89
CA GLN A 249 -15.35 6.98 30.16
C GLN A 249 -15.19 7.15 31.68
N LEU A 250 -14.04 6.73 32.24
CA LEU A 250 -13.74 6.84 33.66
C LEU A 250 -13.54 8.29 34.11
N THR A 251 -12.79 9.03 33.32
CA THR A 251 -12.52 10.45 33.54
C THR A 251 -12.47 11.16 32.19
N ARG A 252 -12.25 12.47 32.16
CA ARG A 252 -12.08 13.21 30.88
C ARG A 252 -10.91 12.74 30.02
N VAL A 253 -9.94 12.04 30.64
CA VAL A 253 -8.70 11.63 29.98
C VAL A 253 -8.52 10.11 29.92
N TRP A 254 -9.32 9.33 30.64
CA TRP A 254 -9.23 7.87 30.72
C TRP A 254 -10.52 7.20 30.29
N GLN A 255 -10.40 6.29 29.35
CA GLN A 255 -11.48 5.41 28.89
C GLN A 255 -11.00 3.96 28.95
N VAL A 256 -11.83 3.08 29.49
CA VAL A 256 -11.66 1.63 29.37
C VAL A 256 -12.54 1.16 28.23
N ASN A 257 -12.03 0.27 27.40
CA ASN A 257 -12.78 -0.35 26.31
C ASN A 257 -12.51 -1.84 26.26
N GLY A 258 -13.40 -2.57 25.62
CA GLY A 258 -13.24 -3.98 25.35
C GLY A 258 -14.29 -4.48 24.39
N TYR A 259 -14.05 -5.64 23.82
CA TYR A 259 -15.03 -6.35 23.02
C TYR A 259 -14.98 -7.86 23.31
N TYR A 260 -16.09 -8.49 23.01
CA TYR A 260 -16.23 -9.94 23.03
C TYR A 260 -17.01 -10.37 21.80
N GLY A 261 -16.52 -11.42 21.12
CA GLY A 261 -17.10 -11.86 19.88
C GLY A 261 -16.83 -13.32 19.54
N GLN A 262 -17.30 -13.70 18.36
CA GLN A 262 -17.13 -15.00 17.74
C GLN A 262 -16.63 -14.79 16.32
N GLU A 263 -15.66 -15.60 15.89
CA GLU A 263 -15.19 -15.67 14.52
C GLU A 263 -15.46 -17.05 13.90
N TRP A 264 -15.77 -17.03 12.61
CA TRP A 264 -16.01 -18.20 11.76
C TRP A 264 -15.20 -18.00 10.49
N ASN A 265 -14.16 -18.78 10.32
CA ASN A 265 -13.21 -18.62 9.21
C ASN A 265 -13.23 -19.88 8.33
N ASP A 266 -13.07 -19.71 7.03
CA ASP A 266 -12.95 -20.81 6.07
C ASP A 266 -11.77 -20.54 5.13
N PHE A 267 -10.64 -21.15 5.44
CA PHE A 267 -9.43 -21.13 4.62
C PHE A 267 -8.56 -22.34 4.93
N VAL A 268 -7.67 -22.68 4.01
CA VAL A 268 -6.69 -23.75 4.25
C VAL A 268 -5.72 -23.32 5.34
N SER A 269 -5.64 -24.09 6.42
CA SER A 269 -4.79 -23.82 7.57
C SER A 269 -3.99 -25.03 8.00
N SER A 270 -2.79 -24.79 8.54
CA SER A 270 -2.02 -25.79 9.28
C SER A 270 -2.48 -25.92 10.74
N GLN A 271 -3.38 -25.07 11.21
CA GLN A 271 -3.95 -25.14 12.56
C GLN A 271 -5.22 -25.99 12.56
N ASP A 272 -5.40 -26.80 13.61
CA ASP A 272 -6.57 -27.68 13.78
C ASP A 272 -7.87 -26.90 13.97
N LYS A 273 -7.81 -25.67 14.48
CA LYS A 273 -8.97 -24.85 14.76
C LYS A 273 -8.69 -23.39 14.39
N ILE A 274 -9.50 -22.85 13.49
CA ILE A 274 -9.41 -21.46 13.00
C ILE A 274 -10.62 -20.61 13.41
N ASP A 275 -11.58 -21.19 14.12
CA ASP A 275 -12.79 -20.55 14.63
C ASP A 275 -12.74 -20.43 16.16
N GLY A 276 -13.49 -19.51 16.71
CA GLY A 276 -13.61 -19.45 18.15
C GLY A 276 -14.15 -18.13 18.67
N THR A 277 -14.33 -18.10 19.97
CA THR A 277 -14.59 -16.85 20.67
C THR A 277 -13.31 -16.03 20.75
N PHE A 278 -13.44 -14.73 20.70
CA PHE A 278 -12.34 -13.81 20.90
C PHE A 278 -12.76 -12.66 21.79
N TRP A 279 -11.79 -12.05 22.44
CA TRP A 279 -12.01 -10.90 23.30
C TRP A 279 -10.80 -9.97 23.31
N ASP A 280 -11.04 -8.72 23.68
CA ASP A 280 -10.00 -7.71 23.95
C ASP A 280 -10.45 -6.82 25.10
N THR A 281 -9.51 -6.36 25.86
CA THR A 281 -9.72 -5.29 26.86
C THR A 281 -8.55 -4.31 26.80
N GLY A 282 -8.85 -3.04 26.94
CA GLY A 282 -7.85 -2.01 26.81
C GLY A 282 -8.21 -0.71 27.48
N VAL A 283 -7.24 0.19 27.42
CA VAL A 283 -7.33 1.52 28.00
C VAL A 283 -6.90 2.54 26.96
N ARG A 284 -7.69 3.59 26.83
CA ARG A 284 -7.38 4.76 26.04
C ARG A 284 -7.09 5.93 26.97
N TRP A 285 -5.94 6.56 26.79
CA TRP A 285 -5.49 7.70 27.56
C TRP A 285 -5.26 8.92 26.68
N THR A 286 -5.99 10.00 26.94
CA THR A 286 -5.95 11.27 26.20
C THR A 286 -5.63 12.41 27.15
N PRO A 287 -4.36 12.54 27.64
CA PRO A 287 -3.99 13.54 28.64
C PRO A 287 -4.22 14.98 28.17
N ASN A 288 -4.22 15.20 26.88
CA ASN A 288 -4.48 16.48 26.24
C ASN A 288 -4.96 16.25 24.79
N SER A 289 -5.36 17.33 24.10
CA SER A 289 -5.84 17.27 22.71
C SER A 289 -4.80 16.85 21.67
N ARG A 290 -3.54 16.68 22.06
CA ARG A 290 -2.42 16.37 21.17
C ARG A 290 -1.88 14.97 21.33
N THR A 291 -2.24 14.28 22.39
CA THR A 291 -1.70 12.97 22.76
C THR A 291 -2.84 11.98 22.92
N VAL A 292 -2.75 10.87 22.19
CA VAL A 292 -3.64 9.72 22.32
C VAL A 292 -2.76 8.49 22.49
N VAL A 293 -3.03 7.71 23.53
CA VAL A 293 -2.41 6.40 23.76
C VAL A 293 -3.54 5.38 23.89
N ASP A 294 -3.47 4.30 23.15
CA ASP A 294 -4.39 3.17 23.23
C ASP A 294 -3.57 1.88 23.43
N ALA A 295 -3.89 1.12 24.45
CA ALA A 295 -3.22 -0.14 24.75
C ALA A 295 -4.24 -1.18 25.19
N GLY A 296 -4.09 -2.40 24.71
CA GLY A 296 -5.01 -3.49 25.03
C GLY A 296 -4.35 -4.85 24.88
N ILE A 297 -5.01 -5.84 25.45
CA ILE A 297 -4.69 -7.24 25.32
C ILE A 297 -5.95 -8.02 25.01
N GLY A 298 -5.84 -8.96 24.10
CA GLY A 298 -6.91 -9.84 23.70
C GLY A 298 -6.43 -11.25 23.43
N ASP A 299 -7.35 -12.10 23.08
CA ASP A 299 -7.08 -13.48 22.66
C ASP A 299 -8.00 -13.85 21.48
N ARG A 300 -7.43 -14.54 20.50
CA ARG A 300 -8.14 -15.03 19.30
C ARG A 300 -7.74 -16.49 19.04
N PHE A 301 -8.27 -17.11 17.97
CA PHE A 301 -7.93 -18.50 17.63
C PHE A 301 -6.40 -18.73 17.49
N PHE A 302 -5.64 -17.70 17.13
CA PHE A 302 -4.18 -17.75 17.00
C PHE A 302 -3.44 -17.36 18.32
N GLY A 303 -4.14 -17.26 19.45
CA GLY A 303 -3.61 -16.92 20.76
C GLY A 303 -3.60 -15.42 21.05
N SER A 304 -2.70 -15.01 21.93
CA SER A 304 -2.61 -13.63 22.42
C SER A 304 -2.47 -12.60 21.31
N ALA A 305 -3.27 -11.55 21.36
CA ALA A 305 -3.35 -10.46 20.40
C ALA A 305 -3.24 -9.10 21.12
N PRO A 306 -2.06 -8.74 21.66
CA PRO A 306 -1.85 -7.42 22.23
C PRO A 306 -1.88 -6.35 21.15
N ARG A 307 -2.30 -5.13 21.53
CA ARG A 307 -2.28 -3.96 20.67
C ARG A 307 -1.80 -2.74 21.42
N PHE A 308 -1.10 -1.88 20.72
CA PHE A 308 -0.63 -0.61 21.25
C PHE A 308 -0.61 0.43 20.15
N SER A 309 -1.03 1.65 20.46
CA SER A 309 -0.79 2.78 19.58
C SER A 309 -0.59 4.06 20.39
N VAL A 310 0.28 4.93 19.92
CA VAL A 310 0.46 6.27 20.43
C VAL A 310 0.57 7.25 19.27
N THR A 311 -0.14 8.37 19.40
CA THR A 311 0.00 9.51 18.50
C THR A 311 0.22 10.76 19.35
N HIS A 312 1.26 11.52 19.03
CA HIS A 312 1.54 12.79 19.68
C HIS A 312 1.82 13.87 18.63
N SER A 313 1.03 14.94 18.63
CA SER A 313 1.20 16.06 17.72
C SER A 313 1.66 17.31 18.49
N HIS A 314 2.75 17.92 18.05
CA HIS A 314 3.27 19.16 18.60
C HIS A 314 3.53 20.16 17.49
N LYS A 315 2.94 21.35 17.57
CA LYS A 315 3.06 22.48 16.61
C LYS A 315 3.52 22.15 15.17
N ARG A 316 4.70 21.56 15.02
CA ARG A 316 5.39 21.27 13.75
C ARG A 316 5.83 19.83 13.61
N SER A 317 5.54 18.97 14.57
CA SER A 317 5.93 17.57 14.53
C SER A 317 4.79 16.67 14.94
N THR A 318 4.78 15.48 14.33
CA THR A 318 3.89 14.38 14.70
C THR A 318 4.74 13.15 14.92
N PHE A 319 4.50 12.47 16.02
CA PHE A 319 5.06 11.17 16.34
C PHE A 319 3.93 10.17 16.41
N ASP A 320 4.11 9.03 15.79
CA ASP A 320 3.22 7.87 15.86
C ASP A 320 4.02 6.59 16.06
N ALA A 321 3.47 5.69 16.85
CA ALA A 321 3.98 4.34 16.96
C ALA A 321 2.81 3.39 17.18
N SER A 322 2.88 2.20 16.59
CA SER A 322 1.86 1.18 16.77
C SER A 322 2.44 -0.23 16.78
N TYR A 323 1.70 -1.11 17.44
CA TYR A 323 1.88 -2.55 17.41
C TYR A 323 0.53 -3.23 17.32
N ALA A 324 0.41 -4.18 16.42
CA ALA A 324 -0.77 -5.03 16.30
C ALA A 324 -0.39 -6.40 15.72
N LYS A 325 -1.16 -7.42 16.11
CA LYS A 325 -1.12 -8.76 15.54
C LYS A 325 -2.48 -9.04 14.90
N THR A 326 -2.49 -9.18 13.57
CA THR A 326 -3.72 -9.26 12.78
C THR A 326 -3.66 -10.37 11.74
N LEU A 327 -4.82 -10.97 11.46
CA LEU A 327 -4.98 -11.87 10.33
C LEU A 327 -5.40 -11.04 9.10
N THR A 328 -4.67 -11.18 8.01
CA THR A 328 -4.84 -10.37 6.80
C THR A 328 -4.50 -11.16 5.53
N TYR A 329 -4.67 -10.58 4.36
CA TYR A 329 -4.32 -11.17 3.07
C TYR A 329 -3.05 -10.53 2.51
N ASP A 330 -2.32 -11.27 1.66
CA ASP A 330 -1.12 -10.76 0.99
C ASP A 330 -1.41 -9.49 0.16
N ARG A 331 -2.55 -9.46 -0.54
CA ARG A 331 -3.01 -8.28 -1.29
C ARG A 331 -3.15 -7.03 -0.40
N ASP A 332 -3.65 -7.17 0.82
CA ASP A 332 -3.85 -6.06 1.76
C ASP A 332 -2.49 -5.58 2.30
N ILE A 333 -1.54 -6.50 2.54
CA ILE A 333 -0.16 -6.15 2.92
C ILE A 333 0.52 -5.39 1.78
N ARG A 334 0.46 -5.90 0.53
CA ARG A 334 1.02 -5.21 -0.64
C ARG A 334 0.40 -3.83 -0.84
N GLY A 335 -0.88 -3.68 -0.54
CA GLY A 335 -1.58 -2.40 -0.55
C GLY A 335 -1.01 -1.34 0.40
N LEU A 336 -0.19 -1.70 1.41
CA LEU A 336 0.49 -0.72 2.26
C LEU A 336 1.56 0.08 1.51
N SER A 337 2.03 -0.43 0.38
CA SER A 337 2.98 0.26 -0.51
C SER A 337 2.30 1.01 -1.66
N ASP A 338 0.97 0.97 -1.73
CA ASP A 338 0.19 1.76 -2.69
C ASP A 338 0.34 3.26 -2.39
N PRO A 339 0.88 4.07 -3.32
CA PRO A 339 1.08 5.50 -3.13
C PRO A 339 -0.23 6.29 -2.95
N SER A 340 -1.38 5.67 -3.19
CA SER A 340 -2.71 6.27 -2.98
C SER A 340 -3.20 6.21 -1.55
N GLN A 341 -2.57 5.41 -0.69
CA GLN A 341 -2.99 5.26 0.70
C GLN A 341 -2.82 6.56 1.51
N PRO A 342 -3.58 6.71 2.60
CA PRO A 342 -3.40 7.84 3.51
C PRO A 342 -1.96 7.91 4.04
N GLY A 343 -1.21 8.91 3.63
CA GLY A 343 0.21 9.06 3.93
C GLY A 343 0.99 9.53 2.71
N GLY A 344 0.42 9.36 1.52
CA GLY A 344 0.98 9.83 0.25
C GLY A 344 2.05 8.90 -0.31
N GLU A 345 2.74 9.38 -1.32
CA GLU A 345 3.82 8.65 -1.97
C GLU A 345 4.92 8.29 -0.96
N LEU A 346 5.17 7.00 -0.83
CA LEU A 346 6.23 6.49 0.03
C LEU A 346 7.60 6.91 -0.52
N PRO A 347 8.58 7.13 0.37
CA PRO A 347 9.94 7.40 -0.09
C PRO A 347 10.44 6.26 -0.98
N PRO A 348 11.12 6.54 -2.10
CA PRO A 348 11.66 5.52 -2.98
C PRO A 348 12.52 4.51 -2.20
N GLY A 349 12.20 3.22 -2.30
CA GLY A 349 12.93 2.15 -1.60
C GLY A 349 12.48 1.84 -0.19
N PHE A 350 11.50 2.54 0.35
CA PHE A 350 10.82 2.16 1.59
C PHE A 350 9.52 1.43 1.23
N ASP A 351 9.48 0.15 1.50
CA ASP A 351 8.37 -0.73 1.13
C ASP A 351 7.80 -1.46 2.36
N PRO A 352 6.80 -0.88 3.06
CA PRO A 352 6.13 -1.54 4.17
C PRO A 352 5.18 -2.67 3.75
N GLY A 353 4.88 -2.80 2.47
CA GLY A 353 4.03 -3.83 1.89
C GLY A 353 4.76 -5.09 1.45
N GLN A 354 6.01 -5.28 1.89
CA GLN A 354 6.77 -6.49 1.57
C GLN A 354 6.06 -7.74 2.09
N THR A 355 5.82 -8.68 1.21
CA THR A 355 5.24 -9.99 1.49
C THR A 355 5.50 -10.94 0.34
N THR A 356 5.29 -12.22 0.55
CA THR A 356 5.34 -13.23 -0.51
C THR A 356 3.93 -13.62 -0.93
N ILE A 357 3.80 -14.03 -2.19
CA ILE A 357 2.53 -14.47 -2.78
C ILE A 357 2.01 -15.70 -2.03
N THR A 358 0.74 -15.65 -1.61
CA THR A 358 0.01 -16.75 -1.01
C THR A 358 -1.49 -16.55 -1.20
N THR A 359 -2.24 -17.66 -1.33
CA THR A 359 -3.71 -17.62 -1.36
C THR A 359 -4.33 -17.82 0.02
N SER A 360 -3.52 -18.15 1.03
CA SER A 360 -3.96 -18.28 2.41
C SER A 360 -3.74 -16.99 3.19
N PRO A 361 -4.57 -16.68 4.20
CA PRO A 361 -4.33 -15.55 5.07
C PRO A 361 -2.96 -15.59 5.75
N ILE A 362 -2.48 -14.43 6.12
CA ILE A 362 -1.21 -14.21 6.81
C ILE A 362 -1.50 -13.64 8.18
N LEU A 363 -0.92 -14.22 9.21
CA LEU A 363 -0.85 -13.60 10.52
C LEU A 363 0.33 -12.63 10.50
N ASP A 364 0.04 -11.34 10.53
CA ASP A 364 1.01 -10.26 10.49
C ASP A 364 1.12 -9.62 11.88
N GLU A 365 2.29 -9.76 12.49
CA GLU A 365 2.68 -9.10 13.73
C GLU A 365 3.55 -7.90 13.39
N ARG A 366 2.97 -6.70 13.49
CA ARG A 366 3.57 -5.49 12.91
C ARG A 366 3.82 -4.41 13.94
N TYR A 367 5.05 -3.90 13.92
CA TYR A 367 5.49 -2.70 14.63
C TYR A 367 5.68 -1.58 13.62
N THR A 368 5.19 -0.39 13.91
CA THR A 368 5.46 0.80 13.09
C THR A 368 5.88 1.96 13.97
N LEU A 369 6.72 2.81 13.42
CA LEU A 369 7.14 4.06 14.04
C LEU A 369 7.23 5.13 12.96
N GLY A 370 6.61 6.28 13.22
CA GLY A 370 6.64 7.45 12.36
C GLY A 370 7.03 8.69 13.16
N TYR A 371 7.87 9.53 12.57
CA TYR A 371 8.11 10.88 13.04
C TYR A 371 8.19 11.83 11.85
N ALA A 372 7.37 12.86 11.87
CA ALA A 372 7.39 13.91 10.86
C ALA A 372 7.59 15.27 11.50
N TYR A 373 8.46 16.08 10.92
CA TYR A 373 8.67 17.47 11.27
C TYR A 373 8.50 18.35 10.05
N GLN A 374 7.71 19.42 10.17
CA GLN A 374 7.50 20.41 9.12
C GLN A 374 7.77 21.81 9.64
N GLY A 375 8.95 22.34 9.34
CA GLY A 375 9.33 23.72 9.58
C GLY A 375 8.92 24.64 8.41
N ASN A 376 9.36 25.89 8.46
CA ASN A 376 9.05 26.87 7.38
C ASN A 376 9.79 26.54 6.07
N HIS A 377 11.03 26.08 6.17
CA HIS A 377 11.91 25.82 5.03
C HIS A 377 12.50 24.41 5.04
N THR A 378 12.28 23.65 6.09
CA THR A 378 12.86 22.32 6.27
C THR A 378 11.80 21.38 6.76
N GLY A 379 11.63 20.27 6.07
CA GLY A 379 10.84 19.12 6.53
C GLY A 379 11.75 17.90 6.65
N PHE A 380 11.45 17.01 7.59
CA PHE A 380 12.02 15.68 7.58
C PHE A 380 11.03 14.66 8.14
N ARG A 381 11.19 13.42 7.68
CA ARG A 381 10.37 12.29 8.11
C ARG A 381 11.27 11.08 8.36
N VAL A 382 10.97 10.37 9.43
CA VAL A 382 11.54 9.08 9.76
C VAL A 382 10.40 8.08 9.83
N ASN A 383 10.50 6.96 9.13
CA ASN A 383 9.59 5.84 9.28
C ASN A 383 10.40 4.58 9.54
N ALA A 384 9.88 3.70 10.37
CA ALA A 384 10.42 2.37 10.58
C ALA A 384 9.29 1.36 10.74
N TYR A 385 9.52 0.13 10.29
CA TYR A 385 8.60 -0.98 10.53
C TYR A 385 9.37 -2.27 10.73
N GLN A 386 8.74 -3.18 11.46
CA GLN A 386 9.02 -4.61 11.47
C GLN A 386 7.70 -5.34 11.25
N SER A 387 7.72 -6.38 10.42
CA SER A 387 6.57 -7.22 10.13
C SER A 387 7.02 -8.69 10.20
N ASP A 388 6.53 -9.41 11.21
CA ASP A 388 6.72 -10.85 11.36
C ASP A 388 5.48 -11.54 10.81
N GLN A 389 5.63 -12.21 9.66
CA GLN A 389 4.53 -12.80 8.91
C GLN A 389 4.56 -14.33 9.04
N THR A 390 3.41 -14.90 9.46
CA THR A 390 3.20 -16.37 9.50
C THR A 390 2.06 -16.72 8.56
N LYS A 391 2.37 -17.46 7.50
CA LYS A 391 1.39 -17.96 6.54
C LYS A 391 0.54 -19.07 7.17
N GLN A 392 -0.76 -18.99 7.00
CA GLN A 392 -1.70 -19.92 7.61
C GLN A 392 -1.96 -21.18 6.75
N GLY A 393 -1.47 -21.24 5.52
CA GLY A 393 -1.66 -22.37 4.60
C GLY A 393 -1.02 -23.68 5.06
N ALA A 394 -1.38 -24.80 4.41
CA ALA A 394 -0.82 -26.10 4.69
C ALA A 394 0.70 -26.15 4.44
N SER A 395 1.47 -26.64 5.38
CA SER A 395 2.95 -26.66 5.34
C SER A 395 3.56 -27.37 4.12
N SER A 396 2.85 -28.35 3.56
CA SER A 396 3.28 -29.08 2.35
C SER A 396 3.29 -28.24 1.07
N GLN A 397 2.65 -27.07 1.08
CA GLN A 397 2.50 -26.19 -0.07
C GLN A 397 3.36 -24.91 0.03
N LEU A 398 3.98 -24.67 1.18
CA LEU A 398 4.74 -23.47 1.43
C LEU A 398 6.25 -23.78 1.36
N ILE A 399 6.96 -22.95 0.59
CA ILE A 399 8.44 -22.99 0.53
C ILE A 399 9.01 -22.63 1.91
N PHE A 400 8.35 -21.73 2.63
CA PHE A 400 8.61 -21.33 4.02
C PHE A 400 7.31 -20.84 4.65
N THR A 401 7.21 -20.97 5.97
CA THR A 401 6.01 -20.64 6.72
C THR A 401 6.08 -19.26 7.36
N GLU A 402 7.26 -18.79 7.68
CA GLU A 402 7.49 -17.52 8.38
C GLU A 402 8.49 -16.64 7.64
N SER A 403 8.30 -15.33 7.74
CA SER A 403 9.20 -14.32 7.18
C SER A 403 9.21 -13.09 8.07
N THR A 404 10.38 -12.49 8.24
CA THR A 404 10.52 -11.19 8.90
C THR A 404 10.97 -10.15 7.91
N TYR A 405 10.35 -8.99 7.96
CA TYR A 405 10.66 -7.83 7.13
C TYR A 405 10.94 -6.63 8.03
N HIS A 406 12.03 -5.93 7.76
CA HIS A 406 12.39 -4.70 8.43
C HIS A 406 12.56 -3.58 7.41
N GLY A 407 12.23 -2.37 7.80
CA GLY A 407 12.52 -1.20 6.97
C GLY A 407 12.68 0.06 7.80
N ILE A 408 13.64 0.89 7.41
CA ILE A 408 13.84 2.23 7.96
C ILE A 408 14.01 3.20 6.81
N SER A 409 13.33 4.34 6.89
CA SER A 409 13.51 5.45 5.97
C SER A 409 13.73 6.76 6.72
N VAL A 410 14.68 7.55 6.25
CA VAL A 410 14.90 8.93 6.70
C VAL A 410 14.91 9.80 5.45
N THR A 411 13.99 10.75 5.37
CA THR A 411 13.92 11.71 4.27
C THR A 411 13.89 13.12 4.79
N GLY A 412 14.55 14.02 4.09
CA GLY A 412 14.57 15.43 4.43
C GLY A 412 14.52 16.29 3.18
N ASN A 413 13.82 17.41 3.30
CA ASN A 413 13.76 18.43 2.26
C ASN A 413 14.04 19.80 2.84
N ARG A 414 14.70 20.66 2.07
CA ARG A 414 14.97 22.04 2.46
C ARG A 414 14.86 22.98 1.27
N SER A 415 14.02 24.00 1.42
CA SER A 415 13.98 25.12 0.49
C SER A 415 15.15 26.06 0.78
N LEU A 416 16.07 26.21 -0.17
CA LEU A 416 17.23 27.12 -0.09
C LEU A 416 16.84 28.53 -0.52
N SER A 417 15.89 28.62 -1.46
CA SER A 417 15.27 29.87 -1.93
C SER A 417 13.82 29.58 -2.33
N GLN A 418 13.12 30.60 -2.84
CA GLN A 418 11.77 30.43 -3.39
C GLN A 418 11.72 29.43 -4.55
N ASN A 419 12.81 29.32 -5.32
CA ASN A 419 12.87 28.55 -6.55
C ASN A 419 13.85 27.36 -6.50
N LEU A 420 14.50 27.12 -5.35
CA LEU A 420 15.51 26.07 -5.22
C LEU A 420 15.30 25.27 -3.95
N SER A 421 15.16 23.95 -4.09
CA SER A 421 15.07 23.02 -2.97
C SER A 421 16.04 21.83 -3.15
N ILE A 422 16.44 21.28 -2.02
CA ILE A 422 17.20 20.04 -1.96
C ILE A 422 16.38 18.98 -1.24
N LEU A 423 16.55 17.73 -1.66
CA LEU A 423 15.97 16.54 -1.08
C LEU A 423 17.10 15.56 -0.77
N ALA A 424 17.09 14.94 0.38
CA ALA A 424 18.00 13.86 0.74
C ALA A 424 17.24 12.73 1.40
N GLY A 425 17.68 11.49 1.19
CA GLY A 425 17.08 10.32 1.80
C GLY A 425 18.08 9.19 2.01
N ALA A 426 17.83 8.39 3.03
CA ALA A 426 18.51 7.13 3.28
C ALA A 426 17.46 6.08 3.64
N PHE A 427 17.60 4.89 3.08
CA PHE A 427 16.65 3.80 3.20
C PHE A 427 17.39 2.51 3.47
N TRP A 428 16.83 1.69 4.32
CA TRP A 428 17.30 0.35 4.62
C TRP A 428 16.12 -0.60 4.70
N ASN A 429 16.23 -1.73 4.05
CA ASN A 429 15.29 -2.84 4.14
C ASN A 429 16.05 -4.14 4.33
N GLU A 430 15.50 -5.03 5.14
CA GLU A 430 15.98 -6.40 5.34
C GLU A 430 14.80 -7.36 5.27
N GLN A 431 14.97 -8.48 4.60
CA GLN A 431 14.03 -9.59 4.56
C GLN A 431 14.72 -10.90 4.89
N GLU A 432 14.12 -11.65 5.81
CA GLU A 432 14.62 -12.92 6.29
C GLU A 432 13.52 -13.98 6.28
N PRO A 433 13.62 -15.02 5.43
CA PRO A 433 12.73 -16.17 5.50
C PRO A 433 13.10 -17.03 6.71
N LYS A 434 12.10 -17.52 7.44
CA LYS A 434 12.25 -18.43 8.58
C LYS A 434 11.48 -19.71 8.32
N ASN A 435 11.92 -20.80 8.94
CA ASN A 435 11.22 -22.10 8.92
C ASN A 435 10.87 -22.60 7.50
N GLY A 436 11.80 -22.53 6.57
CA GLY A 436 11.61 -22.95 5.18
C GLY A 436 12.51 -24.09 4.74
N ALA A 437 12.25 -24.61 3.54
CA ALA A 437 13.14 -25.60 2.90
C ALA A 437 14.52 -24.99 2.65
N VAL A 438 15.57 -25.71 3.01
CA VAL A 438 16.96 -25.27 2.82
C VAL A 438 17.21 -24.92 1.35
N GLY A 439 17.60 -23.67 1.07
CA GLY A 439 18.02 -23.20 -0.25
C GLY A 439 16.94 -22.53 -1.11
N ALA A 440 15.68 -22.43 -0.64
CA ALA A 440 14.58 -21.89 -1.46
C ALA A 440 14.54 -20.36 -1.50
N LEU A 441 14.67 -19.71 -0.35
CA LEU A 441 14.77 -18.24 -0.24
C LEU A 441 15.85 -17.88 0.77
N ARG A 442 16.48 -16.75 0.57
CA ARG A 442 17.65 -16.33 1.34
C ARG A 442 17.46 -14.94 1.91
N LYS A 443 18.13 -14.68 3.02
CA LYS A 443 18.19 -13.34 3.60
C LYS A 443 18.77 -12.37 2.56
N SER A 444 18.18 -11.17 2.51
CA SER A 444 18.74 -10.08 1.75
C SER A 444 18.54 -8.75 2.48
N GLU A 445 19.47 -7.85 2.25
CA GLU A 445 19.56 -6.52 2.84
C GLU A 445 19.83 -5.51 1.74
N GLN A 446 19.15 -4.38 1.79
CA GLN A 446 19.33 -3.31 0.79
C GLN A 446 19.46 -1.96 1.47
N TRP A 447 20.51 -1.23 1.11
CA TRP A 447 20.71 0.17 1.42
C TRP A 447 20.49 1.03 0.19
N ARG A 448 19.83 2.16 0.37
CA ARG A 448 19.65 3.14 -0.69
C ARG A 448 19.86 4.55 -0.14
N GLY A 449 20.73 5.32 -0.78
CA GLY A 449 20.93 6.74 -0.52
C GLY A 449 20.45 7.57 -1.70
N MET A 450 19.81 8.72 -1.45
CA MET A 450 19.41 9.64 -2.51
C MET A 450 19.73 11.09 -2.16
N LEU A 451 20.05 11.86 -3.18
CA LEU A 451 20.25 13.31 -3.12
C LEU A 451 19.63 13.95 -4.36
N GLY A 452 18.74 14.91 -4.15
CA GLY A 452 18.06 15.60 -5.24
C GLY A 452 18.16 17.11 -5.09
N VAL A 453 18.18 17.79 -6.24
CA VAL A 453 18.06 19.24 -6.37
C VAL A 453 16.93 19.54 -7.32
N GLN A 454 16.00 20.41 -6.90
CA GLN A 454 14.89 20.85 -7.74
C GLN A 454 14.93 22.38 -7.85
N ARG A 455 14.80 22.86 -9.10
CA ARG A 455 14.77 24.28 -9.40
C ARG A 455 13.55 24.63 -10.25
N GLN A 456 12.74 25.52 -9.75
CA GLN A 456 11.68 26.13 -10.53
C GLN A 456 12.28 27.15 -11.50
N MET A 457 12.19 26.90 -12.79
CA MET A 457 12.74 27.72 -13.87
C MET A 457 11.75 28.80 -14.30
N SER A 458 10.45 28.47 -14.29
CA SER A 458 9.33 29.36 -14.57
C SER A 458 8.09 28.94 -13.76
N GLN A 459 6.96 29.61 -13.95
CA GLN A 459 5.70 29.22 -13.31
C GLN A 459 5.24 27.81 -13.72
N SER A 460 5.57 27.39 -14.95
CA SER A 460 5.16 26.12 -15.52
C SER A 460 6.31 25.12 -15.76
N THR A 461 7.55 25.43 -15.34
CA THR A 461 8.71 24.58 -15.67
C THR A 461 9.57 24.33 -14.44
N ASN A 462 9.81 23.05 -14.16
CA ASN A 462 10.64 22.59 -13.04
C ASN A 462 11.74 21.64 -13.56
N LEU A 463 12.98 21.94 -13.17
CA LEU A 463 14.16 21.11 -13.46
C LEU A 463 14.54 20.34 -12.19
N GLY A 464 14.70 19.04 -12.30
CA GLY A 464 15.14 18.14 -11.22
C GLY A 464 16.38 17.35 -11.61
N LEU A 465 17.36 17.31 -10.73
CA LEU A 465 18.53 16.43 -10.82
C LEU A 465 18.56 15.56 -9.57
N ASN A 466 18.59 14.25 -9.74
CA ASN A 466 18.63 13.29 -8.65
C ASN A 466 19.79 12.31 -8.84
N TYR A 467 20.50 12.03 -7.77
CA TYR A 467 21.48 10.95 -7.66
C TYR A 467 20.96 9.92 -6.68
N GLN A 468 21.12 8.64 -7.01
CA GLN A 468 20.76 7.52 -6.16
C GLN A 468 21.89 6.51 -6.15
N TYR A 469 22.24 6.03 -4.98
CA TYR A 469 23.11 4.87 -4.75
C TYR A 469 22.31 3.75 -4.11
N THR A 470 22.45 2.54 -4.62
CA THR A 470 21.83 1.33 -4.06
C THR A 470 22.90 0.26 -3.86
N ASP A 471 22.91 -0.37 -2.69
CA ASP A 471 23.74 -1.54 -2.36
C ASP A 471 22.83 -2.63 -1.79
N ARG A 472 22.79 -3.77 -2.47
CA ARG A 472 22.02 -4.95 -2.06
C ARG A 472 22.96 -6.12 -1.83
N LYS A 473 22.84 -6.72 -0.65
CA LYS A 473 23.53 -7.94 -0.25
C LYS A 473 22.52 -9.05 -0.08
N SER A 474 22.91 -10.27 -0.44
CA SER A 474 22.04 -11.44 -0.34
C SER A 474 22.89 -12.67 -0.08
N ASP A 475 22.32 -13.66 0.63
CA ASP A 475 22.92 -15.02 0.70
C ASP A 475 22.92 -15.71 -0.67
N ASN A 476 22.25 -15.15 -1.67
CA ASN A 476 22.31 -15.56 -3.06
C ASN A 476 23.11 -14.52 -3.88
N ALA A 477 24.31 -14.90 -4.31
CA ALA A 477 25.18 -14.00 -5.05
C ALA A 477 24.58 -13.45 -6.36
N PHE A 478 23.57 -14.11 -6.93
CA PHE A 478 22.87 -13.61 -8.13
C PHE A 478 21.93 -12.45 -7.84
N ASP A 479 21.55 -12.23 -6.56
CA ASP A 479 20.67 -11.16 -6.13
C ASP A 479 21.44 -9.99 -5.50
N GLU A 480 22.78 -10.07 -5.49
CA GLU A 480 23.66 -8.97 -5.02
C GLU A 480 23.92 -7.98 -6.13
N TYR A 481 23.94 -6.70 -5.79
CA TYR A 481 24.34 -5.65 -6.72
C TYR A 481 24.64 -4.33 -6.03
N THR A 482 25.40 -3.49 -6.71
CA THR A 482 25.49 -2.05 -6.47
C THR A 482 25.04 -1.29 -7.71
N GLU A 483 24.41 -0.14 -7.52
CA GLU A 483 23.97 0.72 -8.62
C GLU A 483 24.16 2.20 -8.25
N ASN A 484 24.74 2.97 -9.17
CA ASN A 484 24.73 4.43 -9.16
C ASN A 484 23.82 4.91 -10.29
N ARG A 485 22.84 5.73 -9.96
CA ARG A 485 21.85 6.24 -10.91
C ARG A 485 21.80 7.77 -10.84
N ILE A 486 21.86 8.43 -11.98
CA ILE A 486 21.64 9.86 -12.10
C ILE A 486 20.42 10.09 -12.97
N THR A 487 19.50 10.92 -12.52
CA THR A 487 18.26 11.24 -13.24
C THR A 487 18.13 12.73 -13.42
N LEU A 488 17.97 13.18 -14.65
CA LEU A 488 17.61 14.55 -15.01
C LEU A 488 16.16 14.55 -15.53
N ASN A 489 15.31 15.38 -14.96
CA ASN A 489 13.91 15.52 -15.34
C ASN A 489 13.58 16.99 -15.58
N LEU A 490 12.82 17.26 -16.64
CA LEU A 490 12.25 18.59 -16.92
C LEU A 490 10.73 18.48 -16.96
N ARG A 491 10.06 18.91 -15.90
CA ARG A 491 8.59 18.94 -15.87
C ARG A 491 8.07 20.23 -16.48
N ILE A 492 7.10 20.10 -17.37
CA ILE A 492 6.42 21.20 -18.04
C ILE A 492 4.91 21.04 -17.76
N ASP A 493 4.35 21.98 -17.01
CA ASP A 493 2.91 22.05 -16.78
C ASP A 493 2.25 22.80 -17.95
N LEU A 494 1.10 22.26 -18.46
CA LEU A 494 0.43 22.67 -19.69
C LEU A 494 -0.81 23.49 -19.41
#